data_2d77d8567f7ae6546a0c2fda90ee6c30
#
_entry.id   2d77d8567f7ae6546a0c2fda90ee6c30
#
_cell.length_a   1.000
_cell.length_b   1.000
_cell.length_c   1.000
_cell.angle_alpha   90.00
_cell.angle_beta   90.00
_cell.angle_gamma   90.00
#
_symmetry.space_group_name_H-M   'P 1'
#
loop_
_entity.id
_entity.type
_entity.pdbx_description
1 polymer ?
#
loop_
_entity_poly.entity_id
_entity_poly.type
_entity_poly.pdbx_seq_one_letter_code
_entity_poly.pdbx_strand_id
1 'polypeptide(L)'
;MEFRIADTFTESLARLTGDEQKSVKTTAFDLQMDPVNAGMSLHRLDKQRDKNFWSARASRDLRIIVHKSDSSTMLCYAGRSPLRIGDR
;
A
#
# COMPACT_ATOMS: atom_id res chain seq x y z
N MET A 1 -7.27 -13.82 -8.96
CA MET A 1 -6.40 -12.63 -8.83
C MET A 1 -5.17 -13.00 -8.01
N GLU A 2 -4.02 -12.61 -8.49
CA GLU A 2 -2.76 -12.86 -7.80
C GLU A 2 -2.45 -11.75 -6.82
N PHE A 3 -1.97 -12.10 -5.62
CA PHE A 3 -1.59 -11.12 -4.61
C PHE A 3 -0.12 -11.31 -4.28
N ARG A 4 0.66 -10.26 -4.38
CA ARG A 4 2.11 -10.31 -4.22
C ARG A 4 2.60 -9.29 -3.21
N ILE A 5 3.75 -9.57 -2.61
CA ILE A 5 4.40 -8.67 -1.68
C ILE A 5 5.83 -8.45 -2.18
N ALA A 6 6.14 -7.20 -2.51
CA ALA A 6 7.48 -6.87 -3.00
C ALA A 6 8.46 -6.77 -1.83
N ASP A 7 9.74 -7.01 -2.11
CA ASP A 7 10.78 -6.89 -1.09
C ASP A 7 10.82 -5.48 -0.50
N THR A 8 10.56 -4.47 -1.32
CA THR A 8 10.54 -3.09 -0.84
C THR A 8 9.46 -2.88 0.21
N PHE A 9 8.34 -3.58 0.08
CA PHE A 9 7.29 -3.50 1.10
C PHE A 9 7.78 -4.10 2.42
N THR A 10 8.35 -5.28 2.36
CA THR A 10 8.83 -5.97 3.56
C THR A 10 9.91 -5.15 4.27
N GLU A 11 10.82 -4.57 3.50
CA GLU A 11 11.90 -3.76 4.07
C GLU A 11 11.36 -2.48 4.69
N SER A 12 10.42 -1.82 4.02
CA SER A 12 9.84 -0.60 4.57
C SER A 12 9.02 -0.88 5.82
N LEU A 13 8.30 -2.01 5.83
CA LEU A 13 7.51 -2.41 6.99
C LEU A 13 8.40 -2.61 8.21
N ALA A 14 9.58 -3.21 8.01
CA ALA A 14 10.50 -3.49 9.11
C ALA A 14 11.00 -2.23 9.81
N ARG A 15 10.91 -1.08 9.16
CA ARG A 15 11.35 0.20 9.73
C ARG A 15 10.29 0.87 10.58
N LEU A 16 9.08 0.35 10.59
CA LEU A 16 7.98 0.93 11.35
C LEU A 16 7.97 0.41 12.77
N THR A 17 7.29 1.14 13.65
CA THR A 17 7.10 0.66 15.02
C THR A 17 6.17 -0.56 15.02
N GLY A 18 6.12 -1.26 16.16
CA GLY A 18 5.24 -2.42 16.27
C GLY A 18 3.77 -2.08 16.02
N ASP A 19 3.31 -0.97 16.56
CA ASP A 19 1.92 -0.56 16.37
C ASP A 19 1.66 -0.18 14.93
N GLU A 20 2.61 0.50 14.30
CA GLU A 20 2.49 0.86 12.89
C GLU A 20 2.45 -0.38 12.01
N GLN A 21 3.32 -1.35 12.31
CA GLN A 21 3.32 -2.61 11.56
C GLN A 21 1.98 -3.32 11.67
N LYS A 22 1.39 -3.31 12.86
CA LYS A 22 0.10 -3.94 13.08
C LYS A 22 -0.98 -3.30 12.20
N SER A 23 -1.01 -1.97 12.15
CA SER A 23 -1.99 -1.25 11.33
C SER A 23 -1.80 -1.58 9.85
N VAL A 24 -0.55 -1.62 9.40
CA VAL A 24 -0.24 -1.94 8.00
C VAL A 24 -0.65 -3.37 7.67
N LYS A 25 -0.33 -4.32 8.54
CA LYS A 25 -0.68 -5.71 8.30
C LYS A 25 -2.18 -5.93 8.22
N THR A 26 -2.93 -5.26 9.08
CA THR A 26 -4.38 -5.34 9.08
C THR A 26 -4.94 -4.83 7.74
N THR A 27 -4.46 -3.68 7.29
CA THR A 27 -4.92 -3.10 6.04
C THR A 27 -4.51 -3.98 4.86
N ALA A 28 -3.29 -4.53 4.89
CA ALA A 28 -2.83 -5.43 3.83
C ALA A 28 -3.72 -6.65 3.74
N PHE A 29 -4.10 -7.21 4.88
CA PHE A 29 -5.00 -8.35 4.91
C PHE A 29 -6.37 -7.98 4.32
N ASP A 30 -6.90 -6.81 4.70
CA ASP A 30 -8.17 -6.34 4.17
C ASP A 30 -8.11 -6.14 2.65
N LEU A 31 -6.99 -5.63 2.15
CA LEU A 31 -6.81 -5.47 0.72
C LEU A 31 -6.87 -6.81 -0.01
N GLN A 32 -6.28 -7.83 0.59
CA GLN A 32 -6.29 -9.17 0.00
C GLN A 32 -7.68 -9.76 0.01
N MET A 33 -8.41 -9.56 1.09
CA MET A 33 -9.74 -10.15 1.24
C MET A 33 -10.81 -9.41 0.46
N ASP A 34 -10.67 -8.08 0.35
CA ASP A 34 -11.69 -7.27 -0.32
C ASP A 34 -11.03 -6.04 -0.96
N PRO A 35 -10.44 -6.22 -2.13
CA PRO A 35 -9.68 -5.14 -2.77
C PRO A 35 -10.52 -3.96 -3.24
N VAL A 36 -11.83 -4.09 -3.23
CA VAL A 36 -12.70 -2.98 -3.64
C VAL A 36 -13.38 -2.33 -2.45
N ASN A 37 -12.97 -2.67 -1.25
CA ASN A 37 -13.58 -2.11 -0.04
C ASN A 37 -13.34 -0.61 0.06
N ALA A 38 -14.42 0.15 0.06
CA ALA A 38 -14.36 1.61 0.09
C ALA A 38 -13.78 2.14 1.41
N GLY A 39 -13.83 1.35 2.47
CA GLY A 39 -13.33 1.78 3.77
C GLY A 39 -11.83 1.97 3.84
N MET A 40 -11.11 1.52 2.82
CA MET A 40 -9.65 1.62 2.81
C MET A 40 -9.12 2.93 2.24
N SER A 41 -9.98 3.83 1.78
CA SER A 41 -9.56 5.10 1.20
C SER A 41 -8.48 4.92 0.14
N LEU A 42 -8.77 4.10 -0.83
CA LEU A 42 -7.83 3.81 -1.90
C LEU A 42 -7.82 4.94 -2.92
N HIS A 43 -6.66 5.52 -3.17
CA HIS A 43 -6.52 6.65 -4.09
C HIS A 43 -5.49 6.35 -5.16
N ARG A 44 -5.86 6.63 -6.41
CA ARG A 44 -4.90 6.47 -7.51
C ARG A 44 -3.83 7.55 -7.44
N LEU A 45 -2.60 7.18 -7.74
CA LEU A 45 -1.48 8.11 -7.78
C LEU A 45 -1.33 8.63 -9.19
N ASP A 46 -2.06 9.69 -9.50
CA ASP A 46 -2.18 10.19 -10.88
C ASP A 46 -0.90 10.80 -11.41
N LYS A 47 -0.01 11.23 -10.53
CA LYS A 47 1.23 11.86 -10.94
C LYS A 47 2.30 10.87 -11.36
N GLN A 48 2.08 9.58 -11.11
CA GLN A 48 3.03 8.57 -11.52
C GLN A 48 2.88 8.27 -13.01
N ARG A 49 4.00 7.92 -13.64
CA ARG A 49 3.98 7.52 -15.04
C ARG A 49 3.10 6.29 -15.23
N ASP A 50 3.24 5.33 -14.36
CA ASP A 50 2.41 4.13 -14.36
C ASP A 50 1.15 4.43 -13.56
N LYS A 51 0.02 4.46 -14.21
CA LYS A 51 -1.26 4.82 -13.58
C LYS A 51 -1.85 3.70 -12.74
N ASN A 52 -1.16 2.58 -12.61
CA ASN A 52 -1.64 1.47 -11.81
C ASN A 52 -1.20 1.53 -10.35
N PHE A 53 -0.51 2.59 -9.97
CA PHE A 53 -0.14 2.79 -8.57
C PHE A 53 -1.26 3.46 -7.79
N TRP A 54 -1.48 2.95 -6.58
CA TRP A 54 -2.52 3.43 -5.69
C TRP A 54 -1.96 3.58 -4.29
N SER A 55 -2.59 4.44 -3.50
CA SER A 55 -2.26 4.62 -2.09
C SER A 55 -3.44 4.18 -1.24
N ALA A 56 -3.20 3.31 -0.27
CA ALA A 56 -4.22 2.87 0.68
C ALA A 56 -3.88 3.41 2.06
N ARG A 57 -4.90 3.90 2.77
CA ARG A 57 -4.69 4.41 4.13
C ARG A 57 -4.69 3.26 5.12
N ALA A 58 -3.60 3.11 5.87
CA ALA A 58 -3.52 2.11 6.93
C ALA A 58 -3.91 2.71 8.28
N SER A 59 -3.58 3.99 8.49
CA SER A 59 -4.02 4.74 9.66
C SER A 59 -3.90 6.22 9.30
N ARG A 60 -4.11 7.10 10.30
CA ARG A 60 -4.04 8.53 10.04
C ARG A 60 -2.77 8.93 9.28
N ASP A 61 -1.63 8.41 9.70
CA ASP A 61 -0.34 8.83 9.17
C ASP A 61 0.36 7.76 8.34
N LEU A 62 -0.28 6.61 8.13
CA LEU A 62 0.35 5.50 7.44
C LEU A 62 -0.34 5.21 6.11
N ARG A 63 0.48 4.94 5.11
CA ARG A 63 -0.02 4.60 3.77
C ARG A 63 0.68 3.36 3.25
N ILE A 64 -0.02 2.63 2.42
CA ILE A 64 0.55 1.51 1.68
C ILE A 64 0.49 1.86 0.21
N ILE A 65 1.61 1.71 -0.48
CA ILE A 65 1.63 1.90 -1.93
C ILE A 65 1.39 0.56 -2.58
N VAL A 66 0.42 0.51 -3.47
CA VAL A 66 -0.06 -0.72 -4.08
C VAL A 66 -0.01 -0.57 -5.59
N HIS A 67 0.42 -1.61 -6.28
CA HIS A 67 0.36 -1.67 -7.74
C HIS A 67 -0.73 -2.66 -8.11
N LYS A 68 -1.73 -2.20 -8.86
CA LYS A 68 -2.86 -3.03 -9.26
C LYS A 68 -2.94 -3.12 -10.77
N SER A 69 -3.07 -4.33 -11.25
CA SER A 69 -3.36 -4.60 -12.66
C SER A 69 -4.62 -5.43 -12.72
N ASP A 70 -5.03 -5.82 -13.94
CA ASP A 70 -6.26 -6.57 -14.11
C ASP A 70 -6.25 -7.91 -13.37
N SER A 71 -5.07 -8.52 -13.25
CA SER A 71 -4.97 -9.87 -12.71
C SER A 71 -4.15 -9.95 -11.43
N SER A 72 -3.55 -8.86 -10.97
CA SER A 72 -2.71 -8.94 -9.78
C SER A 72 -2.71 -7.66 -8.97
N THR A 73 -2.41 -7.81 -7.68
CA THR A 73 -2.23 -6.71 -6.75
C THR A 73 -0.90 -6.94 -6.04
N MET A 74 -0.05 -5.93 -6.00
CA MET A 74 1.24 -6.05 -5.34
C MET A 74 1.43 -4.94 -4.32
N LEU A 75 1.79 -5.32 -3.09
CA LEU A 75 2.15 -4.36 -2.06
C LEU A 75 3.59 -3.93 -2.30
N CYS A 76 3.81 -2.63 -2.49
CA CYS A 76 5.11 -2.12 -2.91
C CYS A 76 5.88 -1.44 -1.79
N TYR A 77 5.18 -0.72 -0.91
CA TYR A 77 5.85 0.09 0.09
C TYR A 77 4.88 0.50 1.18
N ALA A 78 5.37 0.64 2.40
CA ALA A 78 4.57 1.15 3.52
C ALA A 78 5.38 2.21 4.26
N GLY A 79 4.71 3.28 4.67
CA GLY A 79 5.40 4.33 5.38
C GLY A 79 4.48 5.44 5.83
N ARG A 80 5.05 6.43 6.49
CA ARG A 80 4.29 7.56 7.01
C ARG A 80 3.97 8.54 5.90
N SER A 81 2.77 9.10 5.98
CA SER A 81 2.32 10.12 5.06
C SER A 81 3.03 11.45 5.35
N PRO A 82 3.36 12.24 4.32
CA PRO A 82 3.13 11.96 2.91
C PRO A 82 4.20 11.02 2.34
N LEU A 83 3.75 10.10 1.51
CA LEU A 83 4.66 9.22 0.79
C LEU A 83 4.85 9.74 -0.62
N ARG A 84 6.09 9.64 -1.13
CA ARG A 84 6.43 10.15 -2.44
C ARG A 84 7.18 9.10 -3.22
N ILE A 85 6.45 8.35 -4.02
CA ILE A 85 7.05 7.36 -4.89
C ILE A 85 7.81 8.06 -5.99
N GLY A 86 9.05 7.62 -6.20
CA GLY A 86 9.83 8.16 -7.28
C GLY A 86 10.23 9.60 -7.11
N ASP A 87 10.06 10.09 -5.92
CA ASP A 87 10.42 11.46 -5.59
C ASP A 87 11.88 11.51 -5.23
N ARG A 88 12.39 12.34 -5.72
CA ARG A 88 13.68 12.33 -5.29
C ARG A 88 14.19 13.37 -5.63
#